data_c0afd7d4360fa647d49c744de3f5f185
#
_entry.id   c0afd7d4360fa647d49c744de3f5f185
#
_cell.length_a   1.000
_cell.length_b   1.000
_cell.length_c   1.000
_cell.angle_alpha   90.00
_cell.angle_beta   90.00
_cell.angle_gamma   90.00
#
_symmetry.space_group_name_H-M   'P 1'
#
loop_
_entity.id
_entity.type
_entity.pdbx_description
1 polymer ?
#
loop_
_entity_poly.entity_id
_entity_poly.type
_entity_poly.pdbx_seq_one_letter_code
_entity_poly.pdbx_strand_id
1 'polypeptide(L)'
;VWFDSGSSHTGVMVERGFNYPADLYFEGSDQYRGWFNSSLIIGVAAHGKAPYKTVLSHGFVLDGKGNKMSKSLGNTVDPIKLVNQYGADIVRLWATSVAYQQDVRISDEIMKQVAEGYRKIRNTMRFVLGNLNDFKASDLVEIKDLPGVDQYMLAKLNELMKAYDEAYANYDFATANQEILNYFTNTLSSFYMDFTKDILYIEDANSPRRRQVQTVLYHHAKTMMKLLSTVLVFTAEELHDHFHCDETKAESIFLEPKYELFDIENEEEVLAYFSKFMEVRKDVLKSMEGLRNEKLIKSNMETKVTLSLKDEYKDIANLEDDLKQLFIVAKVE
;
A
#
# COMPACT_ATOMS: atom_id res chain seq x y z
N VAL A 1 -17.27 -12.17 37.18
CA VAL A 1 -16.63 -12.22 35.87
C VAL A 1 -17.14 -11.10 34.97
N TRP A 2 -18.43 -11.10 34.56
CA TRP A 2 -18.94 -10.06 33.63
C TRP A 2 -19.02 -8.66 34.25
N PHE A 3 -19.23 -8.54 35.59
CA PHE A 3 -19.15 -7.25 36.25
C PHE A 3 -17.71 -6.70 36.23
N ASP A 4 -16.72 -7.54 36.55
CA ASP A 4 -15.31 -7.13 36.58
C ASP A 4 -14.83 -6.73 35.21
N SER A 5 -15.12 -7.55 34.19
CA SER A 5 -14.74 -7.19 32.78
C SER A 5 -15.50 -5.96 32.30
N GLY A 6 -16.78 -5.82 32.65
CA GLY A 6 -17.59 -4.65 32.29
C GLY A 6 -17.16 -3.35 32.98
N SER A 7 -16.45 -3.41 34.11
CA SER A 7 -15.90 -2.24 34.81
C SER A 7 -14.47 -1.87 34.42
N SER A 8 -13.87 -2.56 33.42
CA SER A 8 -12.50 -2.30 32.96
C SER A 8 -12.26 -0.85 32.53
N HIS A 9 -13.27 -0.19 31.97
CA HIS A 9 -13.17 1.23 31.61
C HIS A 9 -12.92 2.14 32.85
N THR A 10 -13.45 1.80 34.03
CA THR A 10 -13.16 2.54 35.28
C THR A 10 -11.77 2.17 35.78
N GLY A 11 -11.48 0.89 35.98
CA GLY A 11 -10.24 0.42 36.61
C GLY A 11 -8.99 0.60 35.70
N VAL A 12 -9.16 0.80 34.41
CA VAL A 12 -8.02 1.03 33.46
C VAL A 12 -8.04 2.44 32.93
N MET A 13 -9.14 2.87 32.30
CA MET A 13 -9.14 4.18 31.61
C MET A 13 -9.17 5.34 32.61
N VAL A 14 -10.15 5.34 33.51
CA VAL A 14 -10.35 6.45 34.47
C VAL A 14 -9.22 6.50 35.48
N GLU A 15 -8.93 5.37 36.16
CA GLU A 15 -7.91 5.35 37.22
C GLU A 15 -6.51 5.64 36.76
N ARG A 16 -6.18 5.33 35.47
CA ARG A 16 -4.87 5.64 34.88
C ARG A 16 -4.81 6.98 34.15
N GLY A 17 -5.88 7.79 34.22
CA GLY A 17 -5.94 9.11 33.62
C GLY A 17 -6.05 9.10 32.08
N PHE A 18 -6.51 8.03 31.47
CA PHE A 18 -6.81 7.98 30.05
C PHE A 18 -8.16 8.64 29.75
N ASN A 19 -8.39 8.97 28.49
CA ASN A 19 -9.64 9.58 28.06
C ASN A 19 -10.83 8.64 28.30
N TYR A 20 -11.91 9.22 28.81
CA TYR A 20 -13.20 8.54 28.99
C TYR A 20 -14.32 9.36 28.31
N PRO A 21 -15.15 8.75 27.45
CA PRO A 21 -15.18 7.34 27.05
C PRO A 21 -13.99 6.96 26.15
N ALA A 22 -13.73 5.66 26.03
CA ALA A 22 -12.76 5.11 25.06
C ALA A 22 -13.18 5.46 23.63
N ASP A 23 -12.22 5.68 22.74
CA ASP A 23 -12.53 5.98 21.35
C ASP A 23 -13.13 4.77 20.63
N LEU A 24 -12.62 3.57 20.91
CA LEU A 24 -13.01 2.34 20.23
C LEU A 24 -13.06 1.14 21.19
N TYR A 25 -14.15 0.37 21.12
CA TYR A 25 -14.24 -1.01 21.62
C TYR A 25 -14.22 -1.95 20.42
N PHE A 26 -13.32 -2.93 20.43
CA PHE A 26 -13.15 -3.86 19.32
C PHE A 26 -13.08 -5.31 19.83
N GLU A 27 -14.06 -6.13 19.44
CA GLU A 27 -14.19 -7.53 19.81
C GLU A 27 -15.13 -8.29 18.86
N GLY A 28 -15.27 -9.61 19.08
CA GLY A 28 -16.21 -10.45 18.36
C GLY A 28 -17.67 -10.06 18.56
N SER A 29 -18.50 -10.39 17.58
CA SER A 29 -19.94 -10.08 17.59
C SER A 29 -20.73 -10.73 18.72
N ASP A 30 -20.21 -11.81 19.33
CA ASP A 30 -20.79 -12.43 20.52
C ASP A 30 -20.76 -11.52 21.76
N GLN A 31 -19.88 -10.51 21.78
CA GLN A 31 -19.74 -9.56 22.89
C GLN A 31 -20.87 -8.55 22.99
N TYR A 32 -21.78 -8.49 22.02
CA TYR A 32 -23.07 -7.80 22.18
C TYR A 32 -23.90 -8.38 23.33
N ARG A 33 -23.69 -9.66 23.67
CA ARG A 33 -24.28 -10.32 24.86
C ARG A 33 -23.27 -10.58 25.99
N GLY A 34 -22.14 -9.92 25.95
CA GLY A 34 -21.04 -10.06 26.90
C GLY A 34 -20.49 -8.72 27.32
N TRP A 35 -19.20 -8.49 26.99
CA TRP A 35 -18.43 -7.33 27.44
C TRP A 35 -19.00 -5.99 26.97
N PHE A 36 -19.49 -5.87 25.74
CA PHE A 36 -20.08 -4.62 25.23
C PHE A 36 -21.30 -4.23 26.08
N ASN A 37 -22.18 -5.19 26.35
CA ASN A 37 -23.39 -4.95 27.13
C ASN A 37 -23.09 -4.66 28.62
N SER A 38 -22.25 -5.47 29.27
CA SER A 38 -21.89 -5.24 30.67
C SER A 38 -21.16 -3.92 30.88
N SER A 39 -20.25 -3.54 29.97
CA SER A 39 -19.58 -2.25 30.01
C SER A 39 -20.55 -1.08 29.82
N LEU A 40 -21.51 -1.20 28.90
CA LEU A 40 -22.51 -0.16 28.67
C LEU A 40 -23.36 0.09 29.93
N ILE A 41 -23.89 -0.98 30.52
CA ILE A 41 -24.74 -0.87 31.70
C ILE A 41 -23.96 -0.25 32.88
N ILE A 42 -22.74 -0.74 33.16
CA ILE A 42 -21.91 -0.24 34.26
C ILE A 42 -21.47 1.20 34.00
N GLY A 43 -21.05 1.52 32.74
CA GLY A 43 -20.64 2.87 32.37
C GLY A 43 -21.76 3.90 32.55
N VAL A 44 -22.95 3.58 32.06
CA VAL A 44 -24.12 4.45 32.24
C VAL A 44 -24.50 4.59 33.74
N ALA A 45 -24.47 3.50 34.48
CA ALA A 45 -24.79 3.53 35.91
C ALA A 45 -23.77 4.32 36.76
N ALA A 46 -22.46 4.19 36.44
CA ALA A 46 -21.40 4.81 37.22
C ALA A 46 -21.04 6.24 36.74
N HIS A 47 -21.14 6.51 35.46
CA HIS A 47 -20.63 7.75 34.83
C HIS A 47 -21.68 8.52 34.02
N GLY A 48 -22.92 8.04 33.95
CA GLY A 48 -24.03 8.68 33.23
C GLY A 48 -23.92 8.66 31.69
N LYS A 49 -22.94 7.95 31.14
CA LYS A 49 -22.69 7.85 29.66
C LYS A 49 -22.04 6.54 29.27
N ALA A 50 -22.20 6.16 28.02
CA ALA A 50 -21.54 4.98 27.47
C ALA A 50 -20.00 5.06 27.62
N PRO A 51 -19.31 3.93 27.89
CA PRO A 51 -17.87 3.91 28.12
C PRO A 51 -17.05 3.92 26.79
N TYR A 52 -17.70 3.95 25.66
CA TYR A 52 -17.09 3.97 24.33
C TYR A 52 -17.83 4.95 23.40
N LYS A 53 -17.09 5.48 22.42
CA LYS A 53 -17.65 6.30 21.32
C LYS A 53 -18.09 5.43 20.15
N THR A 54 -17.27 4.43 19.82
CA THR A 54 -17.47 3.51 18.69
C THR A 54 -17.32 2.07 19.15
N VAL A 55 -18.17 1.19 18.63
CA VAL A 55 -18.04 -0.26 18.74
C VAL A 55 -17.76 -0.83 17.36
N LEU A 56 -16.68 -1.55 17.22
CA LEU A 56 -16.32 -2.30 16.03
C LEU A 56 -16.35 -3.78 16.36
N SER A 57 -17.15 -4.56 15.62
CA SER A 57 -17.24 -6.00 15.86
C SER A 57 -16.73 -6.78 14.67
N HIS A 58 -16.09 -7.92 14.95
CA HIS A 58 -15.60 -8.85 13.94
C HIS A 58 -16.32 -10.19 14.01
N GLY A 59 -16.28 -10.93 12.90
CA GLY A 59 -16.72 -12.31 12.82
C GLY A 59 -15.69 -13.30 13.40
N PHE A 60 -15.90 -14.58 13.14
CA PHE A 60 -15.03 -15.65 13.60
C PHE A 60 -14.10 -16.15 12.50
N VAL A 61 -12.98 -16.75 12.90
CA VAL A 61 -12.08 -17.42 11.98
C VAL A 61 -12.52 -18.87 11.81
N LEU A 62 -12.78 -19.25 10.57
CA LEU A 62 -13.18 -20.60 10.15
C LEU A 62 -12.00 -21.32 9.48
N ASP A 63 -12.06 -22.63 9.42
CA ASP A 63 -11.10 -23.41 8.65
C ASP A 63 -11.25 -23.15 7.13
N GLY A 64 -10.34 -23.70 6.30
CA GLY A 64 -10.38 -23.52 4.85
C GLY A 64 -11.67 -24.03 4.17
N LYS A 65 -12.40 -24.92 4.84
CA LYS A 65 -13.69 -25.46 4.37
C LYS A 65 -14.90 -24.64 4.84
N GLY A 66 -14.67 -23.66 5.72
CA GLY A 66 -15.72 -22.83 6.30
C GLY A 66 -16.38 -23.42 7.54
N ASN A 67 -15.74 -24.37 8.20
CA ASN A 67 -16.25 -24.94 9.45
C ASN A 67 -15.67 -24.20 10.65
N LYS A 68 -16.46 -24.08 11.73
CA LYS A 68 -16.01 -23.56 13.01
C LYS A 68 -14.84 -24.40 13.55
N MET A 69 -13.78 -23.75 13.94
CA MET A 69 -12.62 -24.41 14.53
C MET A 69 -12.95 -24.95 15.93
N SER A 70 -12.55 -26.19 16.20
CA SER A 70 -12.61 -26.79 17.52
C SER A 70 -11.47 -27.76 17.76
N LYS A 71 -11.04 -27.89 19.01
CA LYS A 71 -10.02 -28.88 19.40
C LYS A 71 -10.46 -30.32 19.11
N SER A 72 -11.76 -30.59 19.28
CA SER A 72 -12.35 -31.93 19.04
C SER A 72 -12.34 -32.33 17.56
N LEU A 73 -12.45 -31.36 16.64
CA LEU A 73 -12.37 -31.60 15.20
C LEU A 73 -10.93 -31.61 14.67
N GLY A 74 -9.95 -31.18 15.48
CA GLY A 74 -8.54 -31.09 15.07
C GLY A 74 -8.27 -30.10 13.95
N ASN A 75 -9.20 -29.18 13.67
CA ASN A 75 -9.11 -28.18 12.59
C ASN A 75 -8.69 -26.80 13.08
N THR A 76 -8.16 -26.70 14.30
CA THR A 76 -7.65 -25.44 14.87
C THR A 76 -6.35 -25.05 14.21
N VAL A 77 -6.23 -23.78 13.86
CA VAL A 77 -5.00 -23.17 13.36
C VAL A 77 -4.30 -22.47 14.53
N ASP A 78 -3.05 -22.83 14.76
CA ASP A 78 -2.19 -22.20 15.76
C ASP A 78 -1.50 -20.97 15.16
N PRO A 79 -1.80 -19.74 15.65
CA PRO A 79 -1.18 -18.52 15.12
C PRO A 79 0.35 -18.52 15.23
N ILE A 80 0.91 -19.09 16.30
CA ILE A 80 2.36 -19.14 16.49
C ILE A 80 3.04 -20.02 15.45
N LYS A 81 2.39 -21.13 15.04
CA LYS A 81 2.91 -21.95 13.93
C LYS A 81 2.89 -21.18 12.62
N LEU A 82 1.82 -20.41 12.35
CA LEU A 82 1.77 -19.55 11.16
C LEU A 82 2.86 -18.48 11.18
N VAL A 83 3.06 -17.82 12.31
CA VAL A 83 4.13 -16.82 12.48
C VAL A 83 5.51 -17.45 12.24
N ASN A 84 5.75 -18.65 12.76
CA ASN A 84 7.03 -19.35 12.54
C ASN A 84 7.23 -19.78 11.09
N GLN A 85 6.17 -20.06 10.36
CA GLN A 85 6.21 -20.51 8.96
C GLN A 85 6.30 -19.35 7.96
N TYR A 86 5.49 -18.30 8.17
CA TYR A 86 5.30 -17.21 7.20
C TYR A 86 5.90 -15.88 7.67
N GLY A 87 6.09 -15.71 8.97
CA GLY A 87 6.41 -14.41 9.58
C GLY A 87 5.18 -13.67 10.09
N ALA A 88 5.36 -12.84 11.11
CA ALA A 88 4.28 -12.10 11.74
C ALA A 88 3.58 -11.12 10.78
N ASP A 89 4.34 -10.44 9.93
CA ASP A 89 3.79 -9.45 8.98
C ASP A 89 2.82 -10.07 7.97
N ILE A 90 3.07 -11.31 7.53
CA ILE A 90 2.15 -12.00 6.60
C ILE A 90 0.85 -12.39 7.30
N VAL A 91 0.92 -12.80 8.56
CA VAL A 91 -0.29 -13.09 9.36
C VAL A 91 -1.10 -11.80 9.61
N ARG A 92 -0.41 -10.68 9.90
CA ARG A 92 -1.04 -9.36 10.04
C ARG A 92 -1.68 -8.89 8.73
N LEU A 93 -0.97 -9.07 7.61
CA LEU A 93 -1.49 -8.72 6.29
C LEU A 93 -2.75 -9.52 5.94
N TRP A 94 -2.76 -10.84 6.24
CA TRP A 94 -3.96 -11.65 6.09
C TRP A 94 -5.13 -11.09 6.91
N ALA A 95 -4.92 -10.83 8.19
CA ALA A 95 -5.97 -10.36 9.10
C ALA A 95 -6.60 -9.03 8.68
N THR A 96 -5.82 -8.15 8.06
CA THR A 96 -6.28 -6.84 7.57
C THR A 96 -6.72 -6.83 6.11
N SER A 97 -6.52 -7.94 5.37
CA SER A 97 -6.92 -8.07 3.95
C SER A 97 -8.26 -8.80 3.77
N VAL A 98 -8.93 -9.16 4.86
CA VAL A 98 -10.22 -9.86 4.83
C VAL A 98 -11.34 -8.94 5.32
N ALA A 99 -12.58 -9.23 4.89
CA ALA A 99 -13.78 -8.56 5.39
C ALA A 99 -14.09 -9.02 6.83
N TYR A 100 -13.30 -8.55 7.77
CA TYR A 100 -13.29 -8.99 9.17
C TYR A 100 -14.63 -8.84 9.90
N GLN A 101 -15.54 -7.99 9.40
CA GLN A 101 -16.90 -7.85 9.97
C GLN A 101 -17.74 -9.12 9.80
N GLN A 102 -17.32 -10.03 8.95
CA GLN A 102 -17.95 -11.34 8.71
C GLN A 102 -17.01 -12.46 9.16
N ASP A 103 -17.52 -13.70 9.13
CA ASP A 103 -16.69 -14.88 9.36
C ASP A 103 -15.69 -15.05 8.22
N VAL A 104 -14.42 -15.23 8.54
CA VAL A 104 -13.31 -15.30 7.59
C VAL A 104 -12.67 -16.68 7.60
N ARG A 105 -12.14 -17.09 6.46
CA ARG A 105 -11.45 -18.38 6.33
C ARG A 105 -9.94 -18.22 6.40
N ILE A 106 -9.30 -19.25 6.96
CA ILE A 106 -7.85 -19.36 6.95
C ILE A 106 -7.46 -20.77 6.47
N SER A 107 -6.51 -20.84 5.56
CA SER A 107 -5.90 -22.09 5.07
C SER A 107 -4.48 -21.83 4.59
N ASP A 108 -3.71 -22.89 4.38
CA ASP A 108 -2.35 -22.78 3.84
C ASP A 108 -2.34 -22.15 2.43
N GLU A 109 -3.33 -22.43 1.60
CA GLU A 109 -3.50 -21.84 0.26
C GLU A 109 -3.72 -20.33 0.35
N ILE A 110 -4.59 -19.88 1.27
CA ILE A 110 -4.85 -18.44 1.50
C ILE A 110 -3.57 -17.75 1.99
N MET A 111 -2.87 -18.35 2.94
CA MET A 111 -1.61 -17.79 3.45
C MET A 111 -0.53 -17.71 2.38
N LYS A 112 -0.43 -18.68 1.47
CA LYS A 112 0.47 -18.64 0.31
C LYS A 112 0.13 -17.48 -0.63
N GLN A 113 -1.15 -17.24 -0.93
CA GLN A 113 -1.57 -16.10 -1.75
C GLN A 113 -1.22 -14.76 -1.11
N VAL A 114 -1.44 -14.61 0.19
CA VAL A 114 -1.05 -13.40 0.94
C VAL A 114 0.47 -13.22 0.91
N ALA A 115 1.23 -14.31 1.08
CA ALA A 115 2.69 -14.27 1.01
C ALA A 115 3.22 -13.84 -0.37
N GLU A 116 2.52 -14.20 -1.47
CA GLU A 116 2.87 -13.71 -2.81
C GLU A 116 2.66 -12.18 -2.93
N GLY A 117 1.55 -11.66 -2.41
CA GLY A 117 1.33 -10.21 -2.33
C GLY A 117 2.42 -9.49 -1.54
N TYR A 118 2.75 -10.02 -0.37
CA TYR A 118 3.86 -9.51 0.47
C TYR A 118 5.20 -9.51 -0.28
N ARG A 119 5.54 -10.60 -1.00
CA ARG A 119 6.79 -10.67 -1.78
C ARG A 119 6.87 -9.59 -2.85
N LYS A 120 5.77 -9.27 -3.52
CA LYS A 120 5.73 -8.17 -4.50
C LYS A 120 6.06 -6.84 -3.85
N ILE A 121 5.42 -6.51 -2.71
CA ILE A 121 5.71 -5.31 -1.95
C ILE A 121 7.18 -5.25 -1.56
N ARG A 122 7.69 -6.30 -0.92
CA ARG A 122 9.08 -6.37 -0.45
C ARG A 122 10.10 -6.23 -1.59
N ASN A 123 9.89 -6.93 -2.70
CA ASN A 123 10.79 -6.86 -3.86
C ASN A 123 10.79 -5.47 -4.49
N THR A 124 9.63 -4.83 -4.59
CA THR A 124 9.52 -3.46 -5.12
C THR A 124 10.25 -2.47 -4.20
N MET A 125 10.03 -2.54 -2.89
CA MET A 125 10.75 -1.67 -1.94
C MET A 125 12.27 -1.91 -1.96
N ARG A 126 12.70 -3.17 -2.09
CA ARG A 126 14.12 -3.50 -2.24
C ARG A 126 14.72 -2.88 -3.50
N PHE A 127 13.99 -2.86 -4.62
CA PHE A 127 14.42 -2.17 -5.84
C PHE A 127 14.53 -0.67 -5.60
N VAL A 128 13.51 -0.06 -4.99
CA VAL A 128 13.49 1.38 -4.71
C VAL A 128 14.69 1.77 -3.85
N LEU A 129 14.90 1.12 -2.71
CA LEU A 129 16.00 1.42 -1.80
C LEU A 129 17.37 1.16 -2.44
N GLY A 130 17.50 0.09 -3.23
CA GLY A 130 18.75 -0.22 -3.93
C GLY A 130 19.16 0.86 -4.92
N ASN A 131 18.19 1.54 -5.56
CA ASN A 131 18.43 2.63 -6.50
C ASN A 131 18.57 4.01 -5.83
N LEU A 132 18.46 4.08 -4.51
CA LEU A 132 18.70 5.29 -3.70
C LEU A 132 20.06 5.25 -2.98
N ASN A 133 20.88 4.23 -3.19
CA ASN A 133 22.12 4.04 -2.44
C ASN A 133 23.14 5.19 -2.61
N ASP A 134 23.16 5.85 -3.77
CA ASP A 134 24.02 7.00 -4.09
C ASP A 134 23.28 8.34 -4.08
N PHE A 135 22.06 8.37 -3.51
CA PHE A 135 21.19 9.55 -3.43
C PHE A 135 21.16 10.10 -2.00
N LYS A 136 21.07 11.39 -1.87
CA LYS A 136 20.90 12.10 -0.59
C LYS A 136 19.72 13.05 -0.67
N ALA A 137 19.13 13.39 0.46
CA ALA A 137 18.05 14.39 0.53
C ALA A 137 18.46 15.76 -0.05
N SER A 138 19.76 16.09 -0.05
CA SER A 138 20.30 17.28 -0.72
C SER A 138 20.25 17.23 -2.25
N ASP A 139 20.04 16.06 -2.84
CA ASP A 139 19.96 15.86 -4.31
C ASP A 139 18.52 15.95 -4.82
N LEU A 140 17.55 16.21 -3.93
CA LEU A 140 16.14 16.34 -4.31
C LEU A 140 15.94 17.46 -5.34
N VAL A 141 15.18 17.14 -6.37
CA VAL A 141 14.72 18.11 -7.38
C VAL A 141 13.37 18.64 -6.95
N GLU A 142 13.15 19.95 -7.09
CA GLU A 142 11.85 20.57 -6.83
C GLU A 142 10.75 19.91 -7.68
N ILE A 143 9.57 19.66 -7.10
CA ILE A 143 8.49 18.95 -7.80
C ILE A 143 8.07 19.64 -9.10
N LYS A 144 8.04 20.98 -9.12
CA LYS A 144 7.72 21.77 -10.31
C LYS A 144 8.72 21.61 -11.47
N ASP A 145 9.95 21.18 -11.16
CA ASP A 145 11.05 21.01 -12.12
C ASP A 145 11.17 19.52 -12.58
N LEU A 146 10.30 18.65 -12.09
CA LEU A 146 10.20 17.26 -12.52
C LEU A 146 9.48 17.17 -13.89
N PRO A 147 9.85 16.22 -14.76
CA PRO A 147 9.05 15.88 -15.94
C PRO A 147 7.61 15.51 -15.61
N GLY A 148 6.69 15.73 -16.57
CA GLY A 148 5.27 15.48 -16.34
C GLY A 148 4.94 14.05 -15.89
N VAL A 149 5.64 13.03 -16.39
CA VAL A 149 5.45 11.64 -15.95
C VAL A 149 5.86 11.43 -14.48
N ASP A 150 6.87 12.15 -14.01
CA ASP A 150 7.34 12.08 -12.63
C ASP A 150 6.37 12.80 -11.69
N GLN A 151 5.84 13.96 -12.11
CA GLN A 151 4.77 14.65 -11.40
C GLN A 151 3.50 13.79 -11.35
N TYR A 152 3.14 13.11 -12.44
CA TYR A 152 2.04 12.14 -12.46
C TYR A 152 2.22 11.04 -11.42
N MET A 153 3.42 10.51 -11.25
CA MET A 153 3.68 9.47 -10.24
C MET A 153 3.48 9.98 -8.81
N LEU A 154 3.85 11.23 -8.54
CA LEU A 154 3.57 11.85 -7.23
C LEU A 154 2.09 12.17 -7.05
N ALA A 155 1.38 12.59 -8.11
CA ALA A 155 -0.07 12.76 -8.10
C ALA A 155 -0.81 11.42 -7.84
N LYS A 156 -0.36 10.33 -8.46
CA LYS A 156 -0.87 8.97 -8.16
C LYS A 156 -0.60 8.54 -6.73
N LEU A 157 0.52 8.98 -6.15
CA LEU A 157 0.83 8.73 -4.74
C LEU A 157 -0.09 9.55 -3.83
N ASN A 158 -0.46 10.79 -4.21
CA ASN A 158 -1.47 11.58 -3.51
C ASN A 158 -2.84 10.89 -3.52
N GLU A 159 -3.26 10.34 -4.66
CA GLU A 159 -4.51 9.57 -4.76
C GLU A 159 -4.50 8.36 -3.81
N LEU A 160 -3.39 7.61 -3.79
CA LEU A 160 -3.24 6.46 -2.87
C LEU A 160 -3.33 6.90 -1.41
N MET A 161 -2.63 7.98 -1.01
CA MET A 161 -2.67 8.49 0.37
C MET A 161 -4.07 8.90 0.78
N LYS A 162 -4.81 9.61 -0.09
CA LYS A 162 -6.21 10.01 0.15
C LYS A 162 -7.12 8.79 0.32
N ALA A 163 -7.04 7.82 -0.60
CA ALA A 163 -7.84 6.59 -0.55
C ALA A 163 -7.53 5.73 0.68
N TYR A 164 -6.25 5.64 1.05
CA TYR A 164 -5.81 4.94 2.25
C TYR A 164 -6.36 5.59 3.52
N ASP A 165 -6.24 6.91 3.66
CA ASP A 165 -6.74 7.65 4.82
C ASP A 165 -8.26 7.51 4.95
N GLU A 166 -9.01 7.59 3.85
CA GLU A 166 -10.46 7.40 3.82
C GLU A 166 -10.84 5.97 4.25
N ALA A 167 -10.17 4.95 3.71
CA ALA A 167 -10.41 3.57 4.07
C ALA A 167 -10.14 3.32 5.57
N TYR A 168 -9.06 3.83 6.11
CA TYR A 168 -8.75 3.73 7.54
C TYR A 168 -9.75 4.48 8.42
N ALA A 169 -10.19 5.67 8.02
CA ALA A 169 -11.22 6.43 8.73
C ALA A 169 -12.55 5.68 8.83
N ASN A 170 -12.83 4.81 7.85
CA ASN A 170 -14.02 3.95 7.80
C ASN A 170 -13.79 2.54 8.33
N TYR A 171 -12.60 2.25 8.89
CA TYR A 171 -12.19 0.91 9.33
C TYR A 171 -12.23 -0.16 8.22
N ASP A 172 -12.08 0.24 6.96
CA ASP A 172 -12.01 -0.64 5.79
C ASP A 172 -10.56 -0.98 5.44
N PHE A 173 -9.95 -1.81 6.27
CA PHE A 173 -8.55 -2.20 6.12
C PHE A 173 -8.31 -3.05 4.87
N ALA A 174 -9.31 -3.81 4.43
CA ALA A 174 -9.18 -4.65 3.24
C ALA A 174 -9.02 -3.81 1.98
N THR A 175 -9.82 -2.76 1.82
CA THR A 175 -9.69 -1.80 0.72
C THR A 175 -8.34 -1.08 0.79
N ALA A 176 -7.91 -0.60 1.96
CA ALA A 176 -6.60 0.06 2.11
C ALA A 176 -5.44 -0.84 1.65
N ASN A 177 -5.42 -2.11 2.05
CA ASN A 177 -4.38 -3.06 1.63
C ASN A 177 -4.46 -3.40 0.14
N GLN A 178 -5.67 -3.48 -0.43
CA GLN A 178 -5.86 -3.74 -1.85
C GLN A 178 -5.34 -2.57 -2.70
N GLU A 179 -5.61 -1.33 -2.30
CA GLU A 179 -5.10 -0.12 -2.96
C GLU A 179 -3.55 -0.08 -2.94
N ILE A 180 -2.94 -0.37 -1.79
CA ILE A 180 -1.48 -0.49 -1.69
C ILE A 180 -0.95 -1.55 -2.66
N LEU A 181 -1.50 -2.77 -2.65
CA LEU A 181 -1.03 -3.86 -3.49
C LEU A 181 -1.21 -3.55 -4.99
N ASN A 182 -2.33 -2.94 -5.37
CA ASN A 182 -2.59 -2.50 -6.73
C ASN A 182 -1.58 -1.43 -7.17
N TYR A 183 -1.31 -0.46 -6.31
CA TYR A 183 -0.33 0.58 -6.58
C TYR A 183 1.08 0.01 -6.80
N PHE A 184 1.53 -0.85 -5.90
CA PHE A 184 2.82 -1.51 -6.02
C PHE A 184 2.94 -2.33 -7.31
N THR A 185 1.88 -3.04 -7.68
CA THR A 185 1.91 -3.96 -8.83
C THR A 185 1.77 -3.22 -10.15
N ASN A 186 0.76 -2.36 -10.27
CA ASN A 186 0.34 -1.80 -11.56
C ASN A 186 0.96 -0.43 -11.83
N THR A 187 1.05 0.44 -10.83
CA THR A 187 1.53 1.81 -11.02
C THR A 187 3.05 1.90 -10.86
N LEU A 188 3.56 1.41 -9.74
CA LEU A 188 4.98 1.55 -9.45
C LEU A 188 5.83 0.52 -10.20
N SER A 189 5.55 -0.78 -10.06
CA SER A 189 6.38 -1.85 -10.63
C SER A 189 6.21 -2.01 -12.14
N SER A 190 4.96 -2.17 -12.63
CA SER A 190 4.71 -2.48 -14.05
C SER A 190 4.77 -1.26 -14.98
N PHE A 191 4.81 -0.06 -14.43
CA PHE A 191 4.93 1.15 -15.24
C PHE A 191 6.22 1.89 -14.89
N TYR A 192 6.27 2.59 -13.76
CA TYR A 192 7.33 3.54 -13.48
C TYR A 192 8.71 2.87 -13.38
N MET A 193 8.81 1.83 -12.58
CA MET A 193 10.09 1.11 -12.42
C MET A 193 10.53 0.44 -13.72
N ASP A 194 9.59 0.03 -14.56
CA ASP A 194 9.93 -0.70 -15.77
C ASP A 194 10.63 0.20 -16.79
N PHE A 195 10.08 1.37 -17.08
CA PHE A 195 10.70 2.27 -18.05
C PHE A 195 11.89 3.06 -17.48
N THR A 196 12.00 3.21 -16.16
CA THR A 196 13.11 3.97 -15.54
C THR A 196 14.37 3.14 -15.31
N LYS A 197 14.34 1.82 -15.55
CA LYS A 197 15.52 0.94 -15.37
C LYS A 197 16.74 1.42 -16.14
N ASP A 198 16.56 1.78 -17.40
CA ASP A 198 17.67 2.21 -18.26
C ASP A 198 18.25 3.54 -17.75
N ILE A 199 17.42 4.47 -17.29
CA ILE A 199 17.86 5.72 -16.67
C ILE A 199 18.70 5.41 -15.42
N LEU A 200 18.22 4.55 -14.54
CA LEU A 200 18.84 4.25 -13.26
C LEU A 200 20.17 3.48 -13.41
N TYR A 201 20.31 2.63 -14.43
CA TYR A 201 21.46 1.72 -14.60
C TYR A 201 22.46 2.15 -15.62
N ILE A 202 22.07 2.98 -16.59
CA ILE A 202 22.94 3.34 -17.73
C ILE A 202 23.43 4.79 -17.62
N GLU A 203 22.61 5.70 -17.12
CA GLU A 203 22.99 7.10 -17.01
C GLU A 203 24.00 7.35 -15.89
N ASP A 204 24.78 8.41 -16.07
CA ASP A 204 25.77 8.85 -15.10
C ASP A 204 25.12 9.12 -13.73
N ALA A 205 25.86 8.85 -12.65
CA ALA A 205 25.38 9.04 -11.28
C ALA A 205 24.80 10.45 -11.04
N ASN A 206 25.37 11.47 -11.66
CA ASN A 206 24.95 12.87 -11.53
C ASN A 206 24.08 13.36 -12.69
N SER A 207 23.59 12.47 -13.58
CA SER A 207 22.66 12.86 -14.63
C SER A 207 21.41 13.52 -14.03
N PRO A 208 20.99 14.69 -14.55
CA PRO A 208 19.77 15.34 -14.08
C PRO A 208 18.55 14.43 -14.15
N ARG A 209 18.42 13.66 -15.23
CA ARG A 209 17.28 12.74 -15.42
C ARG A 209 17.28 11.63 -14.37
N ARG A 210 18.45 11.08 -14.07
CA ARG A 210 18.60 10.05 -13.03
C ARG A 210 18.23 10.60 -11.65
N ARG A 211 18.66 11.84 -11.30
CA ARG A 211 18.31 12.49 -10.03
C ARG A 211 16.81 12.79 -9.92
N GLN A 212 16.15 13.16 -11.02
CA GLN A 212 14.69 13.32 -11.07
C GLN A 212 13.97 12.01 -10.73
N VAL A 213 14.37 10.89 -11.37
CA VAL A 213 13.80 9.57 -11.07
C VAL A 213 14.06 9.19 -9.60
N GLN A 214 15.26 9.39 -9.09
CA GLN A 214 15.60 9.10 -7.70
C GLN A 214 14.82 9.96 -6.72
N THR A 215 14.51 11.21 -7.07
CA THR A 215 13.62 12.08 -6.28
C THR A 215 12.23 11.46 -6.13
N VAL A 216 11.65 10.96 -7.22
CA VAL A 216 10.36 10.25 -7.17
C VAL A 216 10.45 8.99 -6.32
N LEU A 217 11.51 8.18 -6.48
CA LEU A 217 11.73 6.98 -5.68
C LEU A 217 11.92 7.29 -4.19
N TYR A 218 12.59 8.40 -3.84
CA TYR A 218 12.77 8.86 -2.48
C TYR A 218 11.40 9.16 -1.81
N HIS A 219 10.56 9.94 -2.49
CA HIS A 219 9.23 10.25 -1.99
C HIS A 219 8.37 9.00 -1.85
N HIS A 220 8.44 8.08 -2.81
CA HIS A 220 7.76 6.78 -2.71
C HIS A 220 8.28 5.95 -1.54
N ALA A 221 9.59 5.85 -1.35
CA ALA A 221 10.16 5.09 -0.24
C ALA A 221 9.65 5.62 1.10
N LYS A 222 9.75 6.92 1.33
CA LYS A 222 9.35 7.57 2.58
C LYS A 222 7.85 7.40 2.87
N THR A 223 7.00 7.66 1.89
CA THR A 223 5.55 7.51 2.03
C THR A 223 5.13 6.06 2.20
N MET A 224 5.65 5.15 1.36
CA MET A 224 5.27 3.73 1.43
C MET A 224 5.70 3.07 2.73
N MET A 225 6.89 3.34 3.26
CA MET A 225 7.30 2.82 4.57
C MET A 225 6.30 3.23 5.65
N LYS A 226 5.81 4.48 5.61
CA LYS A 226 4.82 4.97 6.58
C LYS A 226 3.45 4.32 6.40
N LEU A 227 2.96 4.15 5.17
CA LEU A 227 1.71 3.43 4.89
C LEU A 227 1.78 1.97 5.34
N LEU A 228 2.88 1.30 5.03
CA LEU A 228 3.11 -0.11 5.37
C LEU A 228 3.26 -0.34 6.88
N SER A 229 3.76 0.65 7.64
CA SER A 229 4.08 0.51 9.08
C SER A 229 2.87 0.14 9.93
N THR A 230 1.64 0.42 9.48
CA THR A 230 0.41 0.08 10.22
C THR A 230 0.14 -1.44 10.24
N VAL A 231 0.57 -2.16 9.21
CA VAL A 231 0.32 -3.60 9.04
C VAL A 231 1.61 -4.40 9.02
N LEU A 232 2.55 -4.04 8.16
CA LEU A 232 3.84 -4.72 7.99
C LEU A 232 4.91 -4.08 8.88
N VAL A 233 4.69 -4.16 10.19
CA VAL A 233 5.43 -3.40 11.20
C VAL A 233 6.93 -3.72 11.20
N PHE A 234 7.29 -5.00 11.10
CA PHE A 234 8.70 -5.43 11.10
C PHE A 234 9.37 -5.10 9.76
N THR A 235 8.66 -5.30 8.66
CA THR A 235 9.15 -4.97 7.32
C THR A 235 9.36 -3.48 7.15
N ALA A 236 8.43 -2.65 7.62
CA ALA A 236 8.55 -1.20 7.54
C ALA A 236 9.74 -0.67 8.35
N GLU A 237 9.99 -1.22 9.52
CA GLU A 237 11.14 -0.87 10.34
C GLU A 237 12.46 -1.31 9.66
N GLU A 238 12.54 -2.54 9.15
CA GLU A 238 13.69 -3.01 8.38
C GLU A 238 13.99 -2.12 7.16
N LEU A 239 12.94 -1.72 6.43
CA LEU A 239 13.10 -0.80 5.29
C LEU A 239 13.61 0.57 5.74
N HIS A 240 13.10 1.08 6.86
CA HIS A 240 13.52 2.34 7.44
C HIS A 240 14.98 2.29 7.91
N ASP A 241 15.42 1.20 8.50
CA ASP A 241 16.82 0.99 8.87
C ASP A 241 17.76 1.10 7.65
N HIS A 242 17.33 0.57 6.51
CA HIS A 242 18.07 0.60 5.25
C HIS A 242 17.86 1.86 4.39
N PHE A 243 17.05 2.81 4.83
CA PHE A 243 16.83 4.09 4.16
C PHE A 243 17.88 5.11 4.62
N HIS A 244 19.03 5.14 3.93
CA HIS A 244 20.21 5.92 4.32
C HIS A 244 20.32 7.28 3.64
N CYS A 245 19.41 7.62 2.72
CA CYS A 245 19.47 8.86 1.95
C CYS A 245 18.89 10.08 2.68
N ASP A 246 18.32 9.93 3.86
CA ASP A 246 17.83 11.00 4.71
C ASP A 246 18.53 10.94 6.08
N GLU A 247 19.48 11.84 6.31
CA GLU A 247 20.23 11.93 7.57
C GLU A 247 19.36 12.50 8.73
N THR A 248 18.20 13.08 8.42
CA THR A 248 17.28 13.66 9.41
C THR A 248 16.17 12.71 9.82
N LYS A 249 16.15 11.49 9.28
CA LYS A 249 15.13 10.48 9.62
C LYS A 249 15.12 10.19 11.12
N ALA A 250 13.93 9.90 11.65
CA ALA A 250 13.77 9.49 13.04
C ALA A 250 14.49 8.16 13.34
N GLU A 251 14.65 7.84 14.61
CA GLU A 251 15.23 6.58 15.09
C GLU A 251 14.42 5.34 14.64
N SER A 252 13.10 5.51 14.43
CA SER A 252 12.18 4.47 14.03
C SER A 252 11.12 5.02 13.09
N ILE A 253 10.61 4.18 12.16
CA ILE A 253 9.50 4.54 11.29
C ILE A 253 8.23 4.95 12.05
N PHE A 254 8.06 4.44 13.27
CA PHE A 254 6.91 4.77 14.12
C PHE A 254 7.00 6.17 14.72
N LEU A 255 8.19 6.75 14.78
CA LEU A 255 8.45 8.12 15.24
C LEU A 255 8.47 9.13 14.09
N GLU A 256 8.48 8.67 12.84
CA GLU A 256 8.35 9.52 11.68
C GLU A 256 6.97 10.20 11.66
N PRO A 257 6.88 11.47 11.26
CA PRO A 257 5.61 12.15 11.11
C PRO A 257 4.73 11.45 10.07
N LYS A 258 3.43 11.75 10.11
CA LYS A 258 2.53 11.35 9.03
C LYS A 258 2.99 12.03 7.73
N TYR A 259 2.81 11.33 6.62
CA TYR A 259 3.05 11.90 5.28
C TYR A 259 2.12 13.09 5.01
N GLU A 260 2.59 13.97 4.16
CA GLU A 260 1.82 15.11 3.62
C GLU A 260 1.60 14.89 2.12
N LEU A 261 0.54 15.50 1.60
CA LEU A 261 0.28 15.47 0.16
C LEU A 261 1.29 16.36 -0.57
N PHE A 262 1.72 15.92 -1.73
CA PHE A 262 2.61 16.69 -2.60
C PHE A 262 1.83 17.85 -3.23
N ASP A 263 2.41 19.05 -3.22
CA ASP A 263 1.88 20.20 -3.94
C ASP A 263 2.32 20.11 -5.42
N ILE A 264 1.37 19.81 -6.29
CA ILE A 264 1.59 19.63 -7.72
C ILE A 264 0.73 20.64 -8.46
N GLU A 265 1.38 21.52 -9.20
CA GLU A 265 0.70 22.51 -10.03
C GLU A 265 -0.14 21.80 -11.11
N ASN A 266 -1.43 22.15 -11.19
CA ASN A 266 -2.39 21.54 -12.10
C ASN A 266 -2.51 20.01 -11.97
N GLU A 267 -2.51 19.45 -10.73
CA GLU A 267 -2.56 18.01 -10.44
C GLU A 267 -3.65 17.29 -11.25
N GLU A 268 -4.85 17.87 -11.35
CA GLU A 268 -5.98 17.28 -12.08
C GLU A 268 -5.70 17.16 -13.59
N GLU A 269 -5.05 18.16 -14.19
CA GLU A 269 -4.69 18.14 -15.61
C GLU A 269 -3.60 17.11 -15.89
N VAL A 270 -2.60 17.01 -15.00
CA VAL A 270 -1.53 15.99 -15.08
C VAL A 270 -2.13 14.60 -14.99
N LEU A 271 -3.01 14.35 -14.04
CA LEU A 271 -3.71 13.06 -13.90
C LEU A 271 -4.56 12.73 -15.12
N ALA A 272 -5.34 13.68 -15.64
CA ALA A 272 -6.18 13.48 -16.81
C ALA A 272 -5.35 13.17 -18.06
N TYR A 273 -4.27 13.91 -18.28
CA TYR A 273 -3.36 13.72 -19.41
C TYR A 273 -2.71 12.32 -19.42
N PHE A 274 -2.10 11.94 -18.31
CA PHE A 274 -1.46 10.64 -18.21
C PHE A 274 -2.44 9.47 -18.11
N SER A 275 -3.66 9.68 -17.65
CA SER A 275 -4.72 8.66 -17.73
C SER A 275 -5.04 8.29 -19.17
N LYS A 276 -5.16 9.27 -20.07
CA LYS A 276 -5.30 9.02 -21.52
C LYS A 276 -4.08 8.28 -22.09
N PHE A 277 -2.87 8.70 -21.71
CA PHE A 277 -1.65 8.00 -22.10
C PHE A 277 -1.67 6.53 -21.65
N MET A 278 -2.09 6.24 -20.43
CA MET A 278 -2.16 4.87 -19.90
C MET A 278 -3.19 4.00 -20.65
N GLU A 279 -4.27 4.57 -21.15
CA GLU A 279 -5.20 3.87 -22.05
C GLU A 279 -4.53 3.45 -23.34
N VAL A 280 -3.85 4.39 -24.01
CA VAL A 280 -3.08 4.11 -25.24
C VAL A 280 -1.97 3.09 -24.96
N ARG A 281 -1.24 3.24 -23.87
CA ARG A 281 -0.20 2.29 -23.45
C ARG A 281 -0.74 0.88 -23.28
N LYS A 282 -1.92 0.73 -22.70
CA LYS A 282 -2.59 -0.58 -22.52
C LYS A 282 -2.83 -1.26 -23.88
N ASP A 283 -3.29 -0.52 -24.88
CA ASP A 283 -3.54 -1.06 -26.22
C ASP A 283 -2.24 -1.44 -26.96
N VAL A 284 -1.20 -0.61 -26.81
CA VAL A 284 0.13 -0.91 -27.35
C VAL A 284 0.71 -2.18 -26.71
N LEU A 285 0.67 -2.29 -25.38
CA LEU A 285 1.18 -3.48 -24.67
C LEU A 285 0.40 -4.74 -25.05
N LYS A 286 -0.91 -4.66 -25.21
CA LYS A 286 -1.76 -5.78 -25.64
C LYS A 286 -1.39 -6.24 -27.04
N SER A 287 -1.12 -5.31 -27.96
CA SER A 287 -0.69 -5.63 -29.31
C SER A 287 0.68 -6.33 -29.33
N MET A 288 1.63 -5.84 -28.50
CA MET A 288 2.95 -6.46 -28.37
C MET A 288 2.88 -7.85 -27.72
N GLU A 289 1.97 -8.06 -26.76
CA GLU A 289 1.75 -9.38 -26.17
C GLU A 289 1.22 -10.39 -27.20
N GLY A 290 0.32 -9.96 -28.11
CA GLY A 290 -0.11 -10.77 -29.25
C GLY A 290 1.08 -11.23 -30.09
N LEU A 291 1.96 -10.32 -30.48
CA LEU A 291 3.17 -10.63 -31.26
C LEU A 291 4.13 -11.59 -30.52
N ARG A 292 4.24 -11.46 -29.20
CA ARG A 292 5.04 -12.40 -28.37
C ARG A 292 4.42 -13.81 -28.32
N ASN A 293 3.12 -13.89 -28.20
CA ASN A 293 2.42 -15.18 -28.19
C ASN A 293 2.54 -15.91 -29.52
N GLU A 294 2.55 -15.16 -30.63
CA GLU A 294 2.83 -15.66 -31.99
C GLU A 294 4.32 -15.92 -32.26
N LYS A 295 5.20 -15.62 -31.26
CA LYS A 295 6.67 -15.75 -31.34
C LYS A 295 7.32 -14.92 -32.45
N LEU A 296 6.67 -13.83 -32.87
CA LEU A 296 7.19 -12.89 -33.84
C LEU A 296 8.24 -11.94 -33.25
N ILE A 297 8.16 -11.69 -31.94
CA ILE A 297 9.14 -10.89 -31.19
C ILE A 297 9.52 -11.63 -29.91
N LYS A 298 10.74 -11.39 -29.42
CA LYS A 298 11.23 -11.87 -28.12
C LYS A 298 11.23 -10.76 -27.07
N SER A 299 11.46 -9.51 -27.49
CA SER A 299 11.53 -8.32 -26.63
C SER A 299 10.72 -7.18 -27.26
N ASN A 300 10.19 -6.30 -26.43
CA ASN A 300 9.56 -5.06 -26.90
C ASN A 300 10.54 -4.17 -27.67
N MET A 301 11.82 -4.21 -27.34
CA MET A 301 12.87 -3.45 -28.02
C MET A 301 13.13 -3.90 -29.47
N GLU A 302 12.50 -4.98 -29.92
CA GLU A 302 12.51 -5.42 -31.33
C GLU A 302 11.35 -4.81 -32.13
N THR A 303 10.52 -3.95 -31.50
CA THR A 303 9.30 -3.42 -32.11
C THR A 303 9.42 -1.95 -32.52
N LYS A 304 8.78 -1.64 -33.63
CA LYS A 304 8.38 -0.29 -34.00
C LYS A 304 6.88 -0.16 -33.83
N VAL A 305 6.45 0.86 -33.13
CA VAL A 305 5.04 1.16 -32.90
C VAL A 305 4.64 2.35 -33.76
N THR A 306 3.58 2.20 -34.54
CA THR A 306 2.95 3.30 -35.27
C THR A 306 1.62 3.61 -34.61
N LEU A 307 1.45 4.84 -34.09
CA LEU A 307 0.25 5.29 -33.43
C LEU A 307 -0.67 6.02 -34.40
N SER A 308 -1.93 5.59 -34.46
CA SER A 308 -2.99 6.35 -35.13
C SER A 308 -3.96 6.87 -34.07
N LEU A 309 -3.72 8.10 -33.62
CA LEU A 309 -4.43 8.69 -32.49
C LEU A 309 -5.74 9.34 -32.95
N LYS A 310 -6.83 9.04 -32.26
CA LYS A 310 -8.09 9.79 -32.37
C LYS A 310 -7.92 11.20 -31.84
N ASP A 311 -8.83 12.11 -32.18
CA ASP A 311 -8.75 13.53 -31.81
C ASP A 311 -8.61 13.75 -30.29
N GLU A 312 -9.25 12.94 -29.48
CA GLU A 312 -9.22 12.98 -28.01
C GLU A 312 -7.86 12.60 -27.38
N TYR A 313 -6.96 11.93 -28.14
CA TYR A 313 -5.64 11.48 -27.71
C TYR A 313 -4.49 12.18 -28.45
N LYS A 314 -4.76 13.18 -29.31
CA LYS A 314 -3.73 13.83 -30.14
C LYS A 314 -2.63 14.51 -29.32
N ASP A 315 -2.96 15.01 -28.16
CA ASP A 315 -2.06 15.64 -27.20
C ASP A 315 -0.95 14.70 -26.70
N ILE A 316 -1.18 13.38 -26.73
CA ILE A 316 -0.16 12.36 -26.38
C ILE A 316 1.05 12.44 -27.30
N ALA A 317 0.86 12.87 -28.55
CA ALA A 317 1.97 13.06 -29.50
C ALA A 317 3.00 14.10 -29.01
N ASN A 318 2.62 15.00 -28.10
CA ASN A 318 3.53 15.99 -27.50
C ASN A 318 4.60 15.38 -26.58
N LEU A 319 4.46 14.11 -26.21
CA LEU A 319 5.52 13.37 -25.48
C LEU A 319 6.71 13.00 -26.38
N GLU A 320 6.54 13.10 -27.72
CA GLU A 320 7.62 12.95 -28.72
C GLU A 320 8.59 11.80 -28.43
N ASP A 321 9.85 12.13 -28.19
CA ASP A 321 10.92 11.16 -27.93
C ASP A 321 10.72 10.34 -26.64
N ASP A 322 9.97 10.84 -25.67
CA ASP A 322 9.68 10.11 -24.42
C ASP A 322 8.79 8.89 -24.68
N LEU A 323 7.95 8.91 -25.73
CA LEU A 323 7.05 7.79 -26.03
C LEU A 323 7.79 6.47 -26.21
N LYS A 324 8.95 6.46 -26.85
CA LYS A 324 9.74 5.23 -27.03
C LYS A 324 10.17 4.64 -25.69
N GLN A 325 10.54 5.50 -24.74
CA GLN A 325 10.95 5.10 -23.40
C GLN A 325 9.75 4.64 -22.57
N LEU A 326 8.63 5.39 -22.61
CA LEU A 326 7.42 5.08 -21.84
C LEU A 326 6.71 3.80 -22.35
N PHE A 327 6.83 3.45 -23.62
CA PHE A 327 6.38 2.16 -24.17
C PHE A 327 7.44 1.06 -24.11
N ILE A 328 8.69 1.42 -23.84
CA ILE A 328 9.84 0.49 -23.84
C ILE A 328 9.98 -0.20 -25.20
N VAL A 329 10.09 0.59 -26.27
CA VAL A 329 10.19 0.10 -27.67
C VAL A 329 11.33 0.78 -28.42
N ALA A 330 11.78 0.17 -29.51
CA ALA A 330 12.88 0.73 -30.30
C ALA A 330 12.50 2.05 -31.00
N LYS A 331 11.26 2.18 -31.47
CA LYS A 331 10.78 3.36 -32.21
C LYS A 331 9.28 3.55 -32.07
N VAL A 332 8.84 4.82 -32.02
CA VAL A 332 7.44 5.24 -32.14
C VAL A 332 7.30 6.20 -33.30
N GLU A 333 6.25 6.06 -34.10
CA GLU A 333 5.88 6.96 -35.20
C GLU A 333 4.40 7.30 -35.14
#